data_b069d11b4e03cf4e11bfea1772dbc559
#
_entry.id   b069d11b4e03cf4e11bfea1772dbc559
#
_cell.length_a   1.000
_cell.length_b   1.000
_cell.length_c   1.000
_cell.angle_alpha   90.00
_cell.angle_beta   90.00
_cell.angle_gamma   90.00
#
_symmetry.space_group_name_H-M   'P 1'
#
loop_
_entity.id
_entity.type
_entity.pdbx_description
1 polymer ?
#
loop_
_entity_poly.entity_id
_entity_poly.type
_entity_poly.pdbx_seq_one_letter_code
_entity_poly.pdbx_strand_id
1 'polypeptide(L)'
;GEFGQWREWNEATSLDWYVLDHDAKHGQLRDCLRRLNALYSGEAALHEEEYSWEGFQWIDLHDYERSILGYARRAPSSNETLLVVLNFTPVPRHGYRLGVPAPGLYQEIFNSDAAEFGGSGVINEPRPSQDVPWHGQPHSVEFILPPLGAVILKLTGDA
;
A
#
# COMPACT_ATOMS: atom_id res chain seq x y z
N GLY A 1 12.94 -14.14 -4.93
CA GLY A 1 12.90 -13.71 -4.01
C GLY A 1 11.92 -13.45 -2.86
N GLU A 2 10.81 -14.21 -2.78
CA GLU A 2 9.70 -13.91 -1.85
C GLU A 2 10.06 -14.00 -0.35
N PHE A 3 11.21 -14.55 -0.03
CA PHE A 3 11.72 -14.63 1.35
C PHE A 3 13.15 -14.10 1.51
N GLY A 4 13.66 -13.37 0.47
CA GLY A 4 14.95 -12.69 0.55
C GLY A 4 16.16 -13.62 0.64
N GLN A 5 16.18 -14.75 -0.09
CA GLN A 5 17.33 -15.63 -0.12
C GLN A 5 18.60 -14.90 -0.58
N TRP A 6 19.76 -15.36 -0.14
CA TRP A 6 21.06 -14.70 -0.40
C TRP A 6 21.61 -14.95 -1.81
N ARG A 7 21.24 -16.09 -2.41
CA ARG A 7 21.72 -16.49 -3.73
C ARG A 7 20.66 -16.25 -4.78
N GLU A 8 21.10 -16.00 -6.00
CA GLU A 8 20.21 -15.98 -7.15
C GLU A 8 19.62 -17.38 -7.40
N TRP A 9 18.46 -17.40 -8.06
CA TRP A 9 17.83 -18.65 -8.47
C TRP A 9 18.75 -19.47 -9.36
N ASN A 10 18.77 -20.77 -9.13
CA ASN A 10 19.54 -21.75 -9.90
C ASN A 10 18.74 -23.06 -9.97
N GLU A 11 18.45 -23.54 -11.20
CA GLU A 11 17.68 -24.75 -11.45
C GLU A 11 18.38 -26.04 -10.96
N ALA A 12 19.70 -26.01 -10.79
CA ALA A 12 20.48 -27.17 -10.33
C ALA A 12 20.49 -27.35 -8.81
N THR A 13 19.96 -26.39 -8.05
CA THR A 13 20.01 -26.42 -6.58
C THR A 13 18.67 -26.04 -5.97
N SER A 14 18.40 -26.52 -4.76
CA SER A 14 17.22 -26.07 -3.99
C SER A 14 17.37 -24.61 -3.59
N LEU A 15 16.23 -23.94 -3.36
CA LEU A 15 16.18 -22.63 -2.71
C LEU A 15 16.73 -22.71 -1.29
N ASP A 16 17.18 -21.58 -0.76
CA ASP A 16 17.79 -21.46 0.56
C ASP A 16 16.75 -21.49 1.69
N TRP A 17 15.89 -22.51 1.74
CA TRP A 17 14.81 -22.63 2.72
C TRP A 17 15.27 -22.51 4.17
N TYR A 18 16.52 -22.87 4.46
CA TYR A 18 17.11 -22.78 5.80
C TYR A 18 17.12 -21.37 6.39
N VAL A 19 17.11 -20.31 5.54
CA VAL A 19 17.13 -18.92 6.04
C VAL A 19 15.86 -18.58 6.82
N LEU A 20 14.75 -19.27 6.53
CA LEU A 20 13.49 -19.08 7.27
C LEU A 20 13.58 -19.51 8.74
N ASP A 21 14.50 -20.43 9.06
CA ASP A 21 14.72 -20.94 10.41
C ASP A 21 15.77 -20.12 11.18
N HIS A 22 16.60 -19.35 10.46
CA HIS A 22 17.72 -18.62 11.04
C HIS A 22 17.43 -17.15 11.38
N ASP A 23 16.58 -16.49 10.61
CA ASP A 23 16.21 -15.08 10.85
C ASP A 23 14.71 -14.89 10.56
N ALA A 24 14.01 -14.41 11.58
CA ALA A 24 12.57 -14.13 11.49
C ALA A 24 12.21 -13.15 10.37
N LYS A 25 13.12 -12.27 9.95
CA LYS A 25 12.90 -11.29 8.88
C LYS A 25 12.60 -11.95 7.53
N HIS A 26 13.19 -13.10 7.25
CA HIS A 26 12.87 -13.86 6.04
C HIS A 26 11.42 -14.37 6.06
N GLY A 27 10.96 -14.85 7.21
CA GLY A 27 9.57 -15.25 7.41
C GLY A 27 8.61 -14.06 7.30
N GLN A 28 8.94 -12.94 7.93
CA GLN A 28 8.16 -11.71 7.89
C GLN A 28 8.03 -11.15 6.46
N LEU A 29 9.12 -11.13 5.68
CA LEU A 29 9.08 -10.74 4.27
C LEU A 29 8.17 -11.67 3.45
N ARG A 30 8.32 -12.99 3.63
CA ARG A 30 7.44 -13.97 2.97
C ARG A 30 5.97 -13.75 3.31
N ASP A 31 5.67 -13.44 4.57
CA ASP A 31 4.29 -13.23 5.03
C ASP A 31 3.73 -11.90 4.50
N CYS A 32 4.56 -10.85 4.37
CA CYS A 32 4.22 -9.61 3.68
C CYS A 32 3.82 -9.88 2.22
N LEU A 33 4.64 -10.61 1.46
CA LEU A 33 4.33 -10.96 0.08
C LEU A 33 3.11 -11.88 -0.05
N ARG A 34 2.93 -12.83 0.87
CA ARG A 34 1.71 -13.65 0.92
C ARG A 34 0.46 -12.77 1.11
N ARG A 35 0.53 -11.79 2.01
CA ARG A 35 -0.57 -10.85 2.25
C ARG A 35 -0.84 -9.98 1.02
N LEU A 36 0.19 -9.47 0.34
CA LEU A 36 0.05 -8.72 -0.91
C LEU A 36 -0.59 -9.56 -2.03
N ASN A 37 -0.18 -10.81 -2.19
CA ASN A 37 -0.75 -11.72 -3.17
C ASN A 37 -2.23 -12.03 -2.88
N ALA A 38 -2.58 -12.21 -1.61
CA ALA A 38 -3.97 -12.39 -1.20
C ALA A 38 -4.80 -11.13 -1.46
N LEU A 39 -4.25 -9.96 -1.18
CA LEU A 39 -4.89 -8.68 -1.46
C LEU A 39 -5.08 -8.50 -2.98
N TYR A 40 -4.03 -8.74 -3.78
CA TYR A 40 -4.11 -8.66 -5.25
C TYR A 40 -5.24 -9.53 -5.79
N SER A 41 -5.36 -10.76 -5.30
CA SER A 41 -6.40 -11.70 -5.76
C SER A 41 -7.80 -11.36 -5.24
N GLY A 42 -7.90 -10.68 -4.10
CA GLY A 42 -9.17 -10.36 -3.43
C GLY A 42 -9.78 -9.02 -3.80
N GLU A 43 -8.97 -8.07 -4.27
CA GLU A 43 -9.38 -6.70 -4.56
C GLU A 43 -9.42 -6.45 -6.07
N ALA A 44 -10.63 -6.36 -6.63
CA ALA A 44 -10.82 -6.20 -8.08
C ALA A 44 -10.05 -5.00 -8.65
N ALA A 45 -9.97 -3.90 -7.90
CA ALA A 45 -9.24 -2.71 -8.31
C ALA A 45 -7.73 -2.94 -8.58
N LEU A 46 -7.14 -4.03 -8.10
CA LEU A 46 -5.73 -4.33 -8.35
C LEU A 46 -5.49 -5.09 -9.66
N HIS A 47 -6.48 -5.82 -10.19
CA HIS A 47 -6.27 -6.73 -11.32
C HIS A 47 -7.29 -6.65 -12.45
N GLU A 48 -8.46 -6.01 -12.24
CA GLU A 48 -9.52 -5.97 -13.29
C GLU A 48 -9.07 -5.18 -14.52
N GLU A 49 -8.45 -4.01 -14.31
CA GLU A 49 -7.98 -3.12 -15.37
C GLU A 49 -6.50 -2.77 -15.18
N GLU A 50 -5.60 -3.64 -15.63
CA GLU A 50 -4.15 -3.43 -15.47
C GLU A 50 -3.53 -2.55 -16.57
N TYR A 51 -4.12 -2.54 -17.77
CA TYR A 51 -3.49 -1.99 -18.98
C TYR A 51 -4.17 -0.74 -19.52
N SER A 52 -5.16 -0.19 -18.82
CA SER A 52 -5.88 1.01 -19.21
C SER A 52 -5.82 2.12 -18.17
N TRP A 53 -6.05 3.36 -18.63
CA TRP A 53 -6.17 4.51 -17.74
C TRP A 53 -7.44 4.48 -16.89
N GLU A 54 -8.40 3.65 -17.18
CA GLU A 54 -9.61 3.45 -16.40
C GLU A 54 -9.28 2.78 -15.07
N GLY A 55 -8.29 1.87 -15.05
CA GLY A 55 -7.82 1.17 -13.84
C GLY A 55 -6.75 1.90 -13.03
N PHE A 56 -6.21 3.04 -13.53
CA PHE A 56 -5.10 3.72 -12.88
C PHE A 56 -5.22 5.24 -12.96
N GLN A 57 -4.94 5.93 -11.84
CA GLN A 57 -4.84 7.38 -11.81
C GLN A 57 -3.78 7.84 -10.82
N TRP A 58 -2.88 8.72 -11.27
CA TRP A 58 -2.02 9.46 -10.36
C TRP A 58 -2.83 10.42 -9.48
N ILE A 59 -2.53 10.44 -8.17
CA ILE A 59 -3.10 11.38 -7.20
C ILE A 59 -2.03 12.40 -6.79
N ASP A 60 -0.88 11.93 -6.32
CA ASP A 60 0.27 12.76 -5.99
C ASP A 60 1.53 12.15 -6.60
N LEU A 61 2.10 12.88 -7.56
CA LEU A 61 3.36 12.46 -8.22
C LEU A 61 4.39 13.59 -8.21
N HIS A 62 4.10 14.71 -7.54
CA HIS A 62 4.94 15.90 -7.54
C HIS A 62 5.65 16.15 -6.21
N ASP A 63 5.43 15.32 -5.20
CA ASP A 63 6.08 15.44 -3.89
C ASP A 63 7.50 14.85 -3.88
N TYR A 64 8.32 15.30 -4.83
CA TYR A 64 9.70 14.83 -4.97
C TYR A 64 10.59 15.24 -3.80
N GLU A 65 10.31 16.36 -3.13
CA GLU A 65 11.07 16.82 -1.97
C GLU A 65 10.95 15.85 -0.79
N ARG A 66 9.79 15.22 -0.62
CA ARG A 66 9.55 14.21 0.40
C ARG A 66 9.66 12.78 -0.12
N SER A 67 9.88 12.61 -1.43
CA SER A 67 9.95 11.31 -2.11
C SER A 67 8.72 10.45 -1.82
N ILE A 68 7.53 11.05 -2.02
CA ILE A 68 6.24 10.39 -1.85
C ILE A 68 5.57 10.24 -3.21
N LEU A 69 4.91 9.10 -3.43
CA LEU A 69 4.03 8.86 -4.57
C LEU A 69 2.66 8.39 -4.08
N GLY A 70 1.60 8.91 -4.70
CA GLY A 70 0.23 8.49 -4.44
C GLY A 70 -0.53 8.22 -5.74
N TYR A 71 -1.24 7.09 -5.81
CA TYR A 71 -2.07 6.73 -6.95
C TYR A 71 -3.31 5.97 -6.54
N ALA A 72 -4.30 5.95 -7.43
CA ALA A 72 -5.50 5.14 -7.30
C ALA A 72 -5.47 3.96 -8.26
N ARG A 73 -5.95 2.81 -7.81
CA ARG A 73 -6.34 1.67 -8.63
C ARG A 73 -7.87 1.56 -8.61
N ARG A 74 -8.45 1.20 -9.72
CA ARG A 74 -9.90 1.17 -9.89
C ARG A 74 -10.38 -0.11 -10.56
N ALA A 75 -11.57 -0.57 -10.12
CA ALA A 75 -12.34 -1.62 -10.80
C ALA A 75 -13.63 -1.01 -11.34
N PRO A 76 -13.74 -0.71 -12.64
CA PRO A 76 -14.93 -0.09 -13.22
C PRO A 76 -16.20 -0.92 -13.01
N SER A 77 -16.12 -2.25 -13.01
CA SER A 77 -17.30 -3.12 -12.86
C SER A 77 -17.95 -3.06 -11.48
N SER A 78 -17.16 -2.87 -10.43
CA SER A 78 -17.62 -2.80 -9.03
C SER A 78 -17.60 -1.39 -8.45
N ASN A 79 -17.08 -0.40 -9.21
CA ASN A 79 -16.80 0.96 -8.73
C ASN A 79 -15.85 1.01 -7.51
N GLU A 80 -15.06 -0.05 -7.33
CA GLU A 80 -14.07 -0.12 -6.26
C GLU A 80 -12.87 0.77 -6.56
N THR A 81 -12.40 1.48 -5.56
CA THR A 81 -11.20 2.31 -5.65
C THR A 81 -10.29 2.03 -4.45
N LEU A 82 -9.05 1.72 -4.73
CA LEU A 82 -7.97 1.63 -3.75
C LEU A 82 -7.00 2.79 -3.94
N LEU A 83 -6.53 3.36 -2.84
CA LEU A 83 -5.54 4.42 -2.84
C LEU A 83 -4.23 3.84 -2.29
N VAL A 84 -3.17 3.95 -3.08
CA VAL A 84 -1.84 3.46 -2.72
C VAL A 84 -0.92 4.65 -2.52
N VAL A 85 -0.23 4.70 -1.37
CA VAL A 85 0.73 5.76 -1.06
C VAL A 85 2.05 5.14 -0.62
N LEU A 86 3.13 5.61 -1.21
CA LEU A 86 4.49 5.12 -1.02
C LEU A 86 5.36 6.23 -0.42
N ASN A 87 6.06 5.95 0.66
CA ASN A 87 7.07 6.82 1.24
C ASN A 87 8.46 6.18 1.08
N PHE A 88 9.30 6.78 0.27
CA PHE A 88 10.65 6.29 0.01
C PHE A 88 11.70 6.88 0.97
N THR A 89 11.27 7.53 2.05
CA THR A 89 12.18 8.11 3.05
C THR A 89 12.05 7.41 4.41
N PRO A 90 13.12 7.39 5.24
CA PRO A 90 13.07 6.80 6.57
C PRO A 90 12.38 7.71 7.60
N VAL A 91 11.58 8.68 7.15
CA VAL A 91 10.91 9.65 8.01
C VAL A 91 9.40 9.42 7.97
N PRO A 92 8.74 9.08 9.07
CA PRO A 92 7.28 9.00 9.09
C PRO A 92 6.67 10.38 8.85
N ARG A 93 5.55 10.44 8.13
CA ARG A 93 4.85 11.70 7.82
C ARG A 93 3.54 11.75 8.59
N HIS A 94 3.54 12.47 9.70
CA HIS A 94 2.32 12.70 10.47
C HIS A 94 1.42 13.72 9.78
N GLY A 95 0.10 13.45 9.75
CA GLY A 95 -0.87 14.33 9.11
C GLY A 95 -0.66 14.47 7.60
N TYR A 96 -0.16 13.40 6.92
CA TYR A 96 -0.09 13.41 5.48
C TYR A 96 -1.50 13.44 4.90
N ARG A 97 -1.76 14.43 4.06
CA ARG A 97 -3.08 14.63 3.42
C ARG A 97 -3.05 14.11 2.00
N LEU A 98 -3.96 13.19 1.69
CA LEU A 98 -4.17 12.64 0.35
C LEU A 98 -5.53 13.08 -0.18
N GLY A 99 -5.59 13.53 -1.44
CA GLY A 99 -6.85 13.77 -2.13
C GLY A 99 -7.58 12.46 -2.42
N VAL A 100 -8.90 12.45 -2.20
CA VAL A 100 -9.75 11.27 -2.40
C VAL A 100 -10.98 11.61 -3.24
N PRO A 101 -11.47 10.68 -4.10
CA PRO A 101 -12.53 10.97 -5.05
C PRO A 101 -13.94 11.02 -4.44
N ALA A 102 -14.16 10.37 -3.31
CA ALA A 102 -15.47 10.25 -2.68
C ALA A 102 -15.39 10.54 -1.17
N PRO A 103 -16.46 11.07 -0.58
CA PRO A 103 -16.56 11.17 0.88
C PRO A 103 -16.78 9.79 1.49
N GLY A 104 -16.38 9.62 2.76
CA GLY A 104 -16.64 8.42 3.53
C GLY A 104 -15.49 8.01 4.44
N LEU A 105 -15.56 6.79 4.96
CA LEU A 105 -14.56 6.22 5.88
C LEU A 105 -13.51 5.44 5.10
N TYR A 106 -12.26 5.85 5.21
CA TYR A 106 -11.10 5.20 4.57
C TYR A 106 -10.37 4.32 5.58
N GLN A 107 -10.28 3.03 5.26
CA GLN A 107 -9.61 2.04 6.08
C GLN A 107 -8.27 1.63 5.45
N GLU A 108 -7.23 1.54 6.27
CA GLU A 108 -5.97 0.91 5.90
C GLU A 108 -6.18 -0.60 5.80
N ILE A 109 -6.07 -1.16 4.58
CA ILE A 109 -6.23 -2.59 4.31
C ILE A 109 -4.89 -3.31 4.14
N PHE A 110 -3.82 -2.53 3.94
CA PHE A 110 -2.44 -3.01 3.90
C PHE A 110 -1.48 -1.91 4.35
N ASN A 111 -0.46 -2.32 5.11
CA ASN A 111 0.64 -1.45 5.51
C ASN A 111 1.92 -2.30 5.60
N SER A 112 2.92 -1.99 4.78
CA SER A 112 4.18 -2.74 4.77
C SER A 112 5.03 -2.52 6.03
N ASP A 113 4.73 -1.47 6.84
CA ASP A 113 5.39 -1.17 8.12
C ASP A 113 4.71 -1.84 9.33
N ALA A 114 3.71 -2.69 9.09
CA ALA A 114 3.09 -3.45 10.17
C ALA A 114 4.12 -4.32 10.91
N ALA A 115 3.97 -4.42 12.24
CA ALA A 115 4.91 -5.15 13.09
C ALA A 115 5.02 -6.64 12.72
N GLU A 116 3.94 -7.24 12.20
CA GLU A 116 3.92 -8.62 11.70
C GLU A 116 4.86 -8.84 10.52
N PHE A 117 5.17 -7.80 9.74
CA PHE A 117 6.11 -7.84 8.62
C PHE A 117 7.52 -7.33 9.00
N GLY A 118 7.76 -7.09 10.30
CA GLY A 118 9.04 -6.59 10.80
C GLY A 118 9.23 -5.07 10.67
N GLY A 119 8.16 -4.33 10.39
CA GLY A 119 8.13 -2.89 10.36
C GLY A 119 8.10 -2.25 11.75
N SER A 120 8.07 -0.92 11.80
CA SER A 120 8.04 -0.15 13.05
C SER A 120 6.67 -0.12 13.73
N GLY A 121 5.61 -0.57 13.03
CA GLY A 121 4.26 -0.67 13.57
C GLY A 121 3.49 0.65 13.53
N VAL A 122 3.85 1.57 12.65
CA VAL A 122 3.08 2.80 12.39
C VAL A 122 1.88 2.46 11.51
N ILE A 123 0.72 2.25 12.13
CA ILE A 123 -0.54 1.88 11.48
C ILE A 123 -1.60 2.96 11.68
N ASN A 124 -2.64 2.94 10.86
CA ASN A 124 -3.75 3.89 10.91
C ASN A 124 -5.06 3.19 11.24
N GLU A 125 -5.80 3.74 12.20
CA GLU A 125 -7.21 3.45 12.37
C GLU A 125 -8.01 4.03 11.19
N PRO A 126 -9.24 3.55 10.93
CA PRO A 126 -10.09 4.11 9.90
C PRO A 126 -10.25 5.64 10.04
N ARG A 127 -10.14 6.37 8.94
CA ARG A 127 -10.16 7.83 8.90
C ARG A 127 -11.31 8.34 8.06
N PRO A 128 -12.15 9.25 8.57
CA PRO A 128 -13.15 9.92 7.76
C PRO A 128 -12.48 10.88 6.78
N SER A 129 -13.03 10.99 5.59
CA SER A 129 -12.66 12.06 4.66
C SER A 129 -13.16 13.42 5.16
N GLN A 130 -12.53 14.47 4.69
CA GLN A 130 -12.87 15.86 4.95
C GLN A 130 -13.26 16.55 3.64
N ASP A 131 -14.20 17.49 3.71
CA ASP A 131 -14.60 18.32 2.56
C ASP A 131 -13.55 19.42 2.26
N VAL A 132 -12.32 18.96 2.08
CA VAL A 132 -11.16 19.80 1.75
C VAL A 132 -10.57 19.27 0.45
N PRO A 133 -10.71 20.04 -0.67
CA PRO A 133 -10.11 19.64 -1.95
C PRO A 133 -8.59 19.56 -1.85
N TRP A 134 -8.01 18.47 -2.38
CA TRP A 134 -6.58 18.21 -2.34
C TRP A 134 -6.13 17.34 -3.51
N HIS A 135 -4.95 17.57 -4.07
CA HIS A 135 -4.39 16.83 -5.21
C HIS A 135 -5.37 16.71 -6.40
N GLY A 136 -6.18 17.77 -6.63
CA GLY A 136 -7.18 17.75 -7.70
C GLY A 136 -8.41 16.88 -7.42
N GLN A 137 -8.55 16.32 -6.22
CA GLN A 137 -9.73 15.58 -5.78
C GLN A 137 -10.66 16.47 -4.94
N PRO A 138 -11.99 16.20 -4.90
CA PRO A 138 -12.95 17.01 -4.17
C PRO A 138 -12.84 16.89 -2.65
N HIS A 139 -12.37 15.78 -2.14
CA HIS A 139 -12.21 15.50 -0.71
C HIS A 139 -10.77 15.10 -0.40
N SER A 140 -10.46 14.97 0.88
CA SER A 140 -9.14 14.49 1.32
C SER A 140 -9.24 13.69 2.61
N VAL A 141 -8.24 12.86 2.88
CA VAL A 141 -8.07 12.11 4.13
C VAL A 141 -6.69 12.40 4.71
N GLU A 142 -6.62 12.53 6.04
CA GLU A 142 -5.36 12.65 6.77
C GLU A 142 -5.02 11.37 7.50
N PHE A 143 -3.77 10.91 7.36
CA PHE A 143 -3.26 9.73 8.02
C PHE A 143 -1.75 9.85 8.29
N ILE A 144 -1.18 8.85 8.97
CA ILE A 144 0.26 8.77 9.18
C ILE A 144 0.84 7.88 8.09
N LEU A 145 1.78 8.42 7.32
CA LEU A 145 2.50 7.63 6.32
C LEU A 145 3.77 7.07 6.96
N PRO A 146 3.92 5.74 7.02
CA PRO A 146 5.06 5.10 7.69
C PRO A 146 6.39 5.37 6.97
N PRO A 147 7.52 5.20 7.65
CA PRO A 147 8.84 5.34 7.03
C PRO A 147 9.11 4.17 6.09
N LEU A 148 9.75 4.42 4.93
CA LEU A 148 10.15 3.39 3.95
C LEU A 148 9.03 2.38 3.67
N GLY A 149 7.77 2.86 3.62
CA GLY A 149 6.60 1.99 3.62
C GLY A 149 5.58 2.32 2.55
N ALA A 150 4.69 1.36 2.34
CA ALA A 150 3.53 1.45 1.48
C ALA A 150 2.25 1.27 2.31
N VAL A 151 1.26 2.14 2.07
CA VAL A 151 -0.08 2.05 2.66
C VAL A 151 -1.10 1.91 1.54
N ILE A 152 -2.07 1.01 1.71
CA ILE A 152 -3.22 0.89 0.83
C ILE A 152 -4.49 1.18 1.64
N LEU A 153 -5.24 2.20 1.18
CA LEU A 153 -6.50 2.62 1.78
C LEU A 153 -7.67 2.22 0.88
N LYS A 154 -8.77 1.79 1.49
CA LYS A 154 -10.04 1.45 0.85
C LYS A 154 -11.17 2.24 1.47
N LEU A 155 -12.09 2.77 0.65
CA LEU A 155 -13.35 3.32 1.12
C LEU A 155 -14.26 2.17 1.58
N THR A 156 -14.71 2.19 2.85
CA THR A 156 -15.46 1.07 3.45
C THR A 156 -16.88 1.43 3.91
N GLY A 157 -17.25 2.71 3.89
CA GLY A 157 -18.58 3.14 4.32
C GLY A 157 -18.76 4.66 4.24
N ASP A 158 -19.95 5.11 4.63
CA ASP A 158 -20.25 6.54 4.80
C ASP A 158 -19.52 7.07 6.03
N ALA A 159 -19.16 8.36 6.02
CA ALA A 159 -18.43 9.03 7.10
C ALA A 159 -19.35 9.36 8.28
#